data_6ca17fa300217f9cf8d19b25889c8d9d
#
_entry.id   6ca17fa300217f9cf8d19b25889c8d9d
#
_cell.length_a   1.000
_cell.length_b   1.000
_cell.length_c   1.000
_cell.angle_alpha   90.00
_cell.angle_beta   90.00
_cell.angle_gamma   90.00
#
_symmetry.space_group_name_H-M   'P 1'
#
loop_
_entity.id
_entity.type
_entity.pdbx_description
1 polymer ?
#
loop_
_entity_poly.entity_id
_entity_poly.type
_entity_poly.pdbx_seq_one_letter_code
_entity_poly.pdbx_strand_id
1 'polypeptide(L)'
;MPNRKGGFFEAGKENVGVPYSSVRSEGRYIGFDIGLRTFLAAVENPQSVLYTENLTGKVSNAAAYYGSVCSAYTSYALGCGIWEVSRRYGPQISDGIRLVEPQSADAAQAGDVIYTPHATETSGSHVEMVTAVIKDASGRVISVRVDESRPPTTATTERSAAAFNTHLASRNKQLFRITDREAWRGANRSEPLLFPNYEADAAKPKINRTLLLDLGDWVPYQKGNPVKFNVMDRDQLGVKSLVIRRGDQLVEEIALAGPGVHERAFDTCGDYTAQVIHRDGKPSQACEFAVCDLKLTLPKDKVSMKGGWEVGFGAANIQPIVIYLWSEADSYGRHPLFLTEEQRRTGSLTIPANLLKKPGKLQVWLIGEHKLGRLKLRKDITMVP
;
A
#
# COMPACT_ATOMS: atom_id res chain seq x y z
N MET A 1 15.85 3.84 -10.29
CA MET A 1 15.41 2.98 -9.19
C MET A 1 15.66 1.54 -9.55
N PRO A 2 16.34 0.77 -8.71
CA PRO A 2 16.49 -0.66 -8.96
C PRO A 2 15.13 -1.34 -8.79
N ASN A 3 14.81 -2.22 -9.69
CA ASN A 3 13.69 -3.12 -9.58
C ASN A 3 14.17 -4.57 -9.42
N ARG A 4 13.28 -5.51 -9.18
CA ARG A 4 13.63 -6.92 -8.99
C ARG A 4 14.43 -7.56 -10.15
N LYS A 5 14.42 -6.94 -11.32
CA LYS A 5 15.11 -7.44 -12.53
C LYS A 5 16.37 -6.65 -12.90
N GLY A 6 16.86 -5.81 -11.98
CA GLY A 6 18.14 -5.15 -12.15
C GLY A 6 18.14 -3.83 -12.91
N GLY A 7 16.98 -3.29 -13.26
CA GLY A 7 16.91 -1.92 -13.76
C GLY A 7 16.94 -0.91 -12.60
N PHE A 8 17.38 0.30 -12.86
CA PHE A 8 17.31 1.40 -11.90
C PHE A 8 16.97 2.71 -12.60
N PHE A 9 16.38 3.60 -11.83
CA PHE A 9 16.11 4.97 -12.27
C PHE A 9 17.33 5.82 -11.94
N GLU A 10 17.69 6.68 -12.88
CA GLU A 10 18.80 7.60 -12.71
C GLU A 10 18.27 8.97 -12.32
N ALA A 11 18.85 9.56 -11.28
CA ALA A 11 18.50 10.92 -10.87
C ALA A 11 18.77 11.92 -12.01
N GLY A 12 17.83 12.85 -12.22
CA GLY A 12 17.93 13.87 -13.27
C GLY A 12 17.50 13.40 -14.67
N LYS A 13 17.17 12.13 -14.86
CA LYS A 13 16.57 11.65 -16.11
C LYS A 13 15.05 11.57 -15.98
N GLU A 14 14.37 11.92 -17.06
CA GLU A 14 12.94 11.72 -17.17
C GLU A 14 12.62 10.23 -17.22
N ASN A 15 11.76 9.79 -16.33
CA ASN A 15 11.26 8.42 -16.28
C ASN A 15 9.75 8.43 -16.42
N VAL A 16 9.23 7.67 -17.37
CA VAL A 16 7.78 7.52 -17.53
C VAL A 16 7.29 6.37 -16.67
N GLY A 17 6.27 6.65 -15.87
CA GLY A 17 5.56 5.67 -15.06
C GLY A 17 6.14 5.49 -13.65
N VAL A 18 5.40 4.71 -12.86
CA VAL A 18 5.75 4.35 -11.49
C VAL A 18 6.56 3.04 -11.51
N PRO A 19 7.63 2.92 -10.71
CA PRO A 19 8.38 1.66 -10.63
C PRO A 19 7.49 0.49 -10.21
N TYR A 20 7.79 -0.69 -10.75
CA TYR A 20 7.16 -1.92 -10.29
C TYR A 20 7.83 -2.43 -9.02
N SER A 21 7.03 -2.70 -7.99
CA SER A 21 7.52 -3.36 -6.78
C SER A 21 6.42 -4.21 -6.16
N SER A 22 6.72 -5.49 -5.94
CA SER A 22 5.89 -6.41 -5.17
C SER A 22 6.40 -6.58 -3.74
N VAL A 23 7.29 -5.71 -3.33
CA VAL A 23 7.92 -5.79 -2.00
C VAL A 23 6.93 -5.35 -0.94
N ARG A 24 6.94 -6.07 0.15
CA ARG A 24 6.19 -5.74 1.35
C ARG A 24 7.15 -5.34 2.45
N SER A 25 6.93 -4.19 3.05
CA SER A 25 7.55 -3.82 4.31
C SER A 25 6.54 -4.08 5.42
N GLU A 26 6.92 -4.86 6.44
CA GLU A 26 6.05 -5.23 7.55
C GLU A 26 4.67 -5.79 7.11
N GLY A 27 4.64 -6.53 6.02
CA GLY A 27 3.41 -7.03 5.43
C GLY A 27 2.63 -6.03 4.58
N ARG A 28 3.14 -4.83 4.38
CA ARG A 28 2.56 -3.78 3.54
C ARG A 28 3.15 -3.82 2.14
N TYR A 29 2.37 -3.44 1.13
CA TYR A 29 2.91 -3.11 -0.19
C TYR A 29 3.42 -1.68 -0.16
N ILE A 30 4.70 -1.50 -0.43
CA ILE A 30 5.27 -0.17 -0.61
C ILE A 30 4.67 0.44 -1.88
N GLY A 31 4.39 1.74 -1.83
CA GLY A 31 3.65 2.43 -2.88
C GLY A 31 2.17 2.63 -2.54
N PHE A 32 1.61 1.82 -1.62
CA PHE A 32 0.28 2.04 -1.07
C PHE A 32 0.27 2.58 0.35
N ASP A 33 1.23 2.12 1.15
CA ASP A 33 1.32 2.51 2.54
C ASP A 33 2.18 3.76 2.74
N ILE A 34 2.94 4.14 1.70
CA ILE A 34 3.66 5.41 1.65
C ILE A 34 2.80 6.37 0.85
N GLY A 35 2.40 7.48 1.43
CA GLY A 35 1.61 8.50 0.77
C GLY A 35 2.28 8.99 -0.52
N LEU A 36 1.49 9.34 -1.53
CA LEU A 36 1.99 9.87 -2.80
C LEU A 36 3.01 11.00 -2.60
N ARG A 37 2.76 11.86 -1.62
CA ARG A 37 3.65 12.97 -1.30
C ARG A 37 5.04 12.53 -0.86
N THR A 38 5.13 11.46 -0.06
CA THR A 38 6.41 10.88 0.36
C THR A 38 7.15 10.27 -0.83
N PHE A 39 6.43 9.60 -1.71
CA PHE A 39 7.00 9.09 -2.96
C PHE A 39 7.56 10.23 -3.82
N LEU A 40 6.80 11.30 -4.02
CA LEU A 40 7.26 12.48 -4.78
C LEU A 40 8.47 13.15 -4.12
N ALA A 41 8.50 13.26 -2.79
CA ALA A 41 9.67 13.77 -2.08
C ALA A 41 10.91 12.89 -2.31
N ALA A 42 10.74 11.57 -2.32
CA ALA A 42 11.82 10.64 -2.64
C ALA A 42 12.29 10.76 -4.10
N VAL A 43 11.35 10.92 -5.04
CA VAL A 43 11.67 11.16 -6.46
C VAL A 43 12.49 12.42 -6.66
N GLU A 44 12.19 13.48 -5.95
CA GLU A 44 12.92 14.73 -6.03
C GLU A 44 14.27 14.70 -5.30
N ASN A 45 14.53 13.72 -4.47
CA ASN A 45 15.77 13.64 -3.69
C ASN A 45 16.80 12.70 -4.34
N PRO A 46 17.88 13.21 -4.94
CA PRO A 46 18.93 12.37 -5.52
C PRO A 46 19.64 11.45 -4.51
N GLN A 47 19.56 11.75 -3.23
CA GLN A 47 20.10 10.93 -2.16
C GLN A 47 19.09 9.92 -1.59
N SER A 48 17.88 9.88 -2.13
CA SER A 48 16.91 8.88 -1.69
C SER A 48 17.31 7.49 -2.16
N VAL A 49 16.82 6.50 -1.46
CA VAL A 49 17.02 5.07 -1.80
C VAL A 49 16.53 4.71 -3.20
N LEU A 50 15.70 5.53 -3.82
CA LEU A 50 15.30 5.38 -5.22
C LEU A 50 16.49 5.41 -6.18
N TYR A 51 17.53 6.14 -5.84
CA TYR A 51 18.68 6.40 -6.72
C TYR A 51 20.00 5.87 -6.18
N THR A 52 20.09 5.64 -4.86
CA THR A 52 21.35 5.29 -4.19
C THR A 52 21.48 3.81 -3.85
N GLU A 53 20.36 3.07 -3.79
CA GLU A 53 20.36 1.66 -3.41
C GLU A 53 20.24 0.74 -4.62
N ASN A 54 21.20 -0.16 -4.76
CA ASN A 54 21.04 -1.28 -5.67
C ASN A 54 20.26 -2.40 -4.98
N LEU A 55 18.99 -2.54 -5.37
CA LEU A 55 18.08 -3.52 -4.78
C LEU A 55 18.03 -4.84 -5.56
N THR A 56 18.86 -5.00 -6.61
CA THR A 56 18.99 -6.25 -7.38
C THR A 56 19.36 -7.40 -6.44
N GLY A 57 18.58 -8.46 -6.47
CA GLY A 57 18.83 -9.65 -5.64
C GLY A 57 18.43 -9.51 -4.16
N LYS A 58 18.01 -8.34 -3.69
CA LYS A 58 17.46 -8.18 -2.34
C LYS A 58 16.10 -8.85 -2.23
N VAL A 59 15.85 -9.43 -1.06
CA VAL A 59 14.59 -10.10 -0.75
C VAL A 59 13.40 -9.11 -0.72
N SER A 60 12.22 -9.64 -0.82
CA SER A 60 10.99 -8.91 -1.05
C SER A 60 10.51 -7.97 0.07
N ASN A 61 11.19 -7.90 1.17
CA ASN A 61 10.85 -7.02 2.31
C ASN A 61 11.92 -5.96 2.62
N ALA A 62 12.80 -5.67 1.64
CA ALA A 62 13.72 -4.55 1.78
C ALA A 62 12.93 -3.24 1.87
N ALA A 63 13.06 -2.53 2.98
CA ALA A 63 12.27 -1.35 3.34
C ALA A 63 12.37 -0.15 2.39
N ALA A 64 13.19 -0.26 1.35
CA ALA A 64 13.54 0.84 0.46
C ALA A 64 12.87 0.79 -0.92
N TYR A 65 11.91 -0.09 -1.15
CA TYR A 65 11.24 -0.22 -2.43
C TYR A 65 10.05 0.72 -2.53
N TYR A 66 10.15 1.73 -3.34
CA TYR A 66 9.04 2.57 -3.76
C TYR A 66 8.50 2.08 -5.10
N GLY A 67 7.26 1.64 -5.13
CA GLY A 67 6.69 1.16 -6.36
C GLY A 67 5.29 0.61 -6.19
N SER A 68 4.73 0.12 -7.28
CA SER A 68 3.37 -0.39 -7.33
C SER A 68 3.35 -1.74 -8.03
N VAL A 69 2.49 -2.65 -7.57
CA VAL A 69 2.15 -3.88 -8.31
C VAL A 69 0.94 -3.64 -9.20
N CYS A 70 0.61 -4.59 -10.06
CA CYS A 70 -0.51 -4.47 -10.99
C CYS A 70 -1.85 -4.14 -10.30
N SER A 71 -2.20 -4.86 -9.24
CA SER A 71 -3.42 -4.59 -8.47
C SER A 71 -3.39 -3.25 -7.76
N ALA A 72 -2.22 -2.89 -7.26
CA ALA A 72 -2.00 -1.64 -6.60
C ALA A 72 -2.23 -0.45 -7.54
N TYR A 73 -1.58 -0.46 -8.67
CA TYR A 73 -1.68 0.56 -9.70
C TYR A 73 -3.12 0.72 -10.21
N THR A 74 -3.77 -0.40 -10.56
CA THR A 74 -5.14 -0.37 -11.06
C THR A 74 -6.13 0.10 -10.00
N SER A 75 -5.99 -0.35 -8.75
CA SER A 75 -6.83 0.11 -7.65
C SER A 75 -6.65 1.58 -7.37
N TYR A 76 -5.40 2.09 -7.47
CA TYR A 76 -5.10 3.51 -7.34
C TYR A 76 -5.81 4.32 -8.43
N ALA A 77 -5.69 3.91 -9.68
CA ALA A 77 -6.32 4.58 -10.81
C ALA A 77 -7.85 4.59 -10.72
N LEU A 78 -8.45 3.55 -10.15
CA LEU A 78 -9.89 3.44 -9.94
C LEU A 78 -10.38 4.09 -8.63
N GLY A 79 -9.46 4.52 -7.76
CA GLY A 79 -9.78 5.07 -6.44
C GLY A 79 -10.48 4.06 -5.52
N CYS A 80 -10.03 2.81 -5.53
CA CYS A 80 -10.59 1.71 -4.76
C CYS A 80 -9.51 0.94 -3.99
N GLY A 81 -9.92 0.03 -3.11
CA GLY A 81 -8.99 -0.78 -2.32
C GLY A 81 -8.21 -1.76 -3.18
N ILE A 82 -6.93 -1.89 -2.88
CA ILE A 82 -5.95 -2.71 -3.63
C ILE A 82 -6.41 -4.15 -3.91
N TRP A 83 -7.20 -4.72 -3.04
CA TRP A 83 -7.53 -6.13 -3.12
C TRP A 83 -8.79 -6.44 -3.92
N GLU A 84 -9.48 -5.40 -4.36
CA GLU A 84 -10.78 -5.53 -5.01
C GLU A 84 -10.67 -5.92 -6.48
N VAL A 85 -9.53 -5.62 -7.11
CA VAL A 85 -9.31 -5.91 -8.54
C VAL A 85 -8.37 -7.06 -8.83
N SER A 86 -7.71 -7.67 -7.85
CA SER A 86 -6.79 -8.80 -8.06
C SER A 86 -6.91 -9.87 -6.98
N ARG A 87 -8.09 -10.38 -6.75
CA ARG A 87 -8.25 -11.60 -5.95
C ARG A 87 -7.85 -12.82 -6.79
N ARG A 88 -7.48 -13.92 -6.13
CA ARG A 88 -7.08 -15.17 -6.80
C ARG A 88 -8.07 -15.63 -7.87
N TYR A 89 -9.34 -15.30 -7.70
CA TYR A 89 -10.43 -15.70 -8.60
C TYR A 89 -10.98 -14.56 -9.45
N GLY A 90 -10.30 -13.44 -9.50
CA GLY A 90 -10.73 -12.25 -10.21
C GLY A 90 -11.59 -11.31 -9.36
N PRO A 91 -12.02 -10.21 -9.96
CA PRO A 91 -13.00 -9.32 -9.38
C PRO A 91 -14.25 -10.13 -9.04
N GLN A 92 -14.73 -10.03 -7.81
CA GLN A 92 -16.03 -10.61 -7.51
C GLN A 92 -17.09 -9.86 -8.32
N ILE A 93 -17.87 -10.61 -9.08
CA ILE A 93 -19.08 -10.08 -9.71
C ILE A 93 -20.01 -9.74 -8.55
N SER A 94 -20.26 -8.46 -8.37
CA SER A 94 -21.11 -7.90 -7.33
C SER A 94 -21.87 -6.71 -7.91
N ASP A 95 -22.69 -6.09 -7.11
CA ASP A 95 -23.32 -4.84 -7.51
C ASP A 95 -22.25 -3.85 -7.97
N GLY A 96 -22.48 -3.23 -9.11
CA GLY A 96 -21.57 -2.24 -9.69
C GLY A 96 -20.42 -2.78 -10.54
N ILE A 97 -20.23 -4.10 -10.69
CA ILE A 97 -19.26 -4.69 -11.63
C ILE A 97 -19.85 -5.89 -12.38
N ARG A 98 -19.53 -6.01 -13.65
CA ARG A 98 -19.97 -7.13 -14.49
C ARG A 98 -18.89 -7.59 -15.45
N LEU A 99 -19.00 -8.85 -15.89
CA LEU A 99 -18.25 -9.35 -17.02
C LEU A 99 -18.72 -8.63 -18.30
N VAL A 100 -17.80 -8.24 -19.16
CA VAL A 100 -18.12 -7.65 -20.46
C VAL A 100 -18.41 -8.78 -21.47
N GLU A 101 -19.52 -8.69 -22.18
CA GLU A 101 -19.87 -9.63 -23.25
C GLU A 101 -20.19 -8.87 -24.53
N PRO A 102 -19.63 -9.26 -25.68
CA PRO A 102 -18.59 -10.28 -25.85
C PRO A 102 -17.23 -9.82 -25.31
N GLN A 103 -16.34 -10.76 -25.03
CA GLN A 103 -14.95 -10.50 -24.60
C GLN A 103 -14.11 -10.07 -25.82
N SER A 104 -14.24 -8.82 -26.23
CA SER A 104 -13.64 -8.32 -27.47
C SER A 104 -13.30 -6.83 -27.41
N ALA A 105 -12.47 -6.38 -28.35
CA ALA A 105 -12.13 -4.98 -28.53
C ALA A 105 -13.36 -4.10 -28.78
N ASP A 106 -14.34 -4.61 -29.54
CA ASP A 106 -15.55 -3.85 -29.89
C ASP A 106 -16.43 -3.56 -28.67
N ALA A 107 -16.40 -4.43 -27.68
CA ALA A 107 -17.14 -4.25 -26.44
C ALA A 107 -16.34 -3.48 -25.35
N ALA A 108 -15.03 -3.31 -25.53
CA ALA A 108 -14.17 -2.65 -24.54
C ALA A 108 -14.50 -1.14 -24.40
N GLN A 109 -14.31 -0.61 -23.20
CA GLN A 109 -14.44 0.82 -22.89
C GLN A 109 -13.31 1.25 -21.99
N ALA A 110 -12.97 2.55 -22.00
CA ALA A 110 -12.05 3.12 -21.03
C ALA A 110 -12.60 2.92 -19.60
N GLY A 111 -11.73 2.50 -18.69
CA GLY A 111 -12.08 2.13 -17.31
C GLY A 111 -12.42 0.64 -17.13
N ASP A 112 -12.52 -0.15 -18.20
CA ASP A 112 -12.62 -1.59 -18.07
C ASP A 112 -11.33 -2.20 -17.50
N VAL A 113 -11.48 -3.27 -16.73
CA VAL A 113 -10.38 -4.00 -16.09
C VAL A 113 -10.18 -5.35 -16.75
N ILE A 114 -8.95 -5.65 -17.14
CA ILE A 114 -8.57 -6.97 -17.67
C ILE A 114 -7.94 -7.77 -16.54
N TYR A 115 -8.53 -8.88 -16.20
CA TYR A 115 -8.01 -9.81 -15.20
C TYR A 115 -7.41 -11.05 -15.84
N THR A 116 -6.16 -11.35 -15.48
CA THR A 116 -5.49 -12.61 -15.82
C THR A 116 -5.52 -13.53 -14.62
N PRO A 117 -6.21 -14.68 -14.68
CA PRO A 117 -6.25 -15.62 -13.57
C PRO A 117 -4.88 -16.28 -13.33
N HIS A 118 -4.72 -16.86 -12.16
CA HIS A 118 -3.59 -17.74 -11.88
C HIS A 118 -3.62 -18.94 -12.83
N ALA A 119 -2.52 -19.23 -13.50
CA ALA A 119 -2.40 -20.43 -14.31
C ALA A 119 -2.11 -21.67 -13.45
N THR A 120 -1.41 -21.46 -12.31
CA THR A 120 -1.07 -22.50 -11.33
C THR A 120 -1.13 -21.89 -9.92
N GLU A 121 -1.04 -22.69 -8.88
CA GLU A 121 -0.96 -22.19 -7.49
C GLU A 121 0.23 -21.27 -7.22
N THR A 122 1.29 -21.43 -8.00
CA THR A 122 2.53 -20.65 -7.88
C THR A 122 2.62 -19.50 -8.88
N SER A 123 1.77 -19.44 -9.90
CA SER A 123 1.74 -18.33 -10.85
C SER A 123 0.94 -17.16 -10.28
N GLY A 124 1.43 -15.94 -10.46
CA GLY A 124 0.68 -14.75 -10.08
C GLY A 124 -0.49 -14.48 -11.01
N SER A 125 -1.59 -13.96 -10.47
CA SER A 125 -2.61 -13.27 -11.27
C SER A 125 -2.07 -11.92 -11.73
N HIS A 126 -2.72 -11.34 -12.73
CA HIS A 126 -2.37 -10.01 -13.23
C HIS A 126 -3.63 -9.20 -13.50
N VAL A 127 -3.51 -7.88 -13.39
CA VAL A 127 -4.58 -6.95 -13.71
C VAL A 127 -4.03 -5.80 -14.53
N GLU A 128 -4.78 -5.44 -15.56
CA GLU A 128 -4.51 -4.35 -16.50
C GLU A 128 -5.75 -3.46 -16.58
N MET A 129 -5.64 -2.24 -17.06
CA MET A 129 -6.75 -1.31 -17.22
C MET A 129 -6.80 -0.78 -18.65
N VAL A 130 -7.98 -0.81 -19.25
CA VAL A 130 -8.22 -0.13 -20.53
C VAL A 130 -8.29 1.37 -20.29
N THR A 131 -7.42 2.13 -20.93
CA THR A 131 -7.36 3.60 -20.78
C THR A 131 -7.91 4.34 -21.99
N ALA A 132 -7.93 3.72 -23.16
CA ALA A 132 -8.59 4.28 -24.34
C ALA A 132 -9.03 3.18 -25.32
N VAL A 133 -10.11 3.47 -26.03
CA VAL A 133 -10.56 2.71 -27.22
C VAL A 133 -10.58 3.68 -28.40
N ILE A 134 -9.73 3.41 -29.38
CA ILE A 134 -9.54 4.25 -30.56
C ILE A 134 -10.41 3.70 -31.70
N LYS A 135 -11.21 4.58 -32.28
CA LYS A 135 -12.14 4.24 -33.39
C LYS A 135 -11.79 5.01 -34.65
N ASP A 136 -12.06 4.40 -35.79
CA ASP A 136 -11.99 5.10 -37.09
C ASP A 136 -13.22 5.99 -37.32
N ALA A 137 -13.24 6.69 -38.46
CA ALA A 137 -14.34 7.58 -38.81
C ALA A 137 -15.70 6.86 -38.99
N SER A 138 -15.70 5.56 -39.20
CA SER A 138 -16.92 4.73 -39.27
C SER A 138 -17.39 4.23 -37.89
N GLY A 139 -16.67 4.52 -36.82
CA GLY A 139 -16.95 4.08 -35.46
C GLY A 139 -16.43 2.67 -35.15
N ARG A 140 -15.70 2.02 -36.06
CA ARG A 140 -15.09 0.71 -35.85
C ARG A 140 -13.85 0.86 -34.96
N VAL A 141 -13.70 -0.03 -33.96
CA VAL A 141 -12.52 -0.08 -33.11
C VAL A 141 -11.30 -0.50 -33.93
N ILE A 142 -10.27 0.34 -33.93
CA ILE A 142 -8.98 0.08 -34.60
C ILE A 142 -7.91 -0.34 -33.60
N SER A 143 -7.89 0.25 -32.40
CA SER A 143 -6.95 -0.12 -31.34
C SER A 143 -7.53 0.11 -29.94
N VAL A 144 -6.91 -0.55 -28.97
CA VAL A 144 -7.22 -0.43 -27.54
C VAL A 144 -5.90 -0.16 -26.81
N ARG A 145 -5.89 0.88 -25.99
CA ARG A 145 -4.77 1.23 -25.12
C ARG A 145 -5.00 0.66 -23.73
N VAL A 146 -3.96 0.03 -23.19
CA VAL A 146 -4.00 -0.66 -21.91
C VAL A 146 -2.82 -0.22 -21.08
N ASP A 147 -3.08 0.15 -19.82
CA ASP A 147 -2.08 0.47 -18.84
C ASP A 147 -1.95 -0.66 -17.81
N GLU A 148 -0.73 -0.97 -17.43
CA GLU A 148 -0.44 -1.99 -16.45
C GLU A 148 0.81 -1.63 -15.64
N SER A 149 0.88 -2.11 -14.41
CA SER A 149 2.13 -2.11 -13.65
C SER A 149 2.78 -3.49 -13.74
N ARG A 150 3.94 -3.54 -14.38
CA ARG A 150 4.77 -4.73 -14.57
C ARG A 150 6.25 -4.37 -14.48
N PRO A 151 7.16 -5.31 -14.20
CA PRO A 151 8.58 -4.99 -14.23
C PRO A 151 9.04 -4.48 -15.60
N PRO A 152 9.85 -3.41 -15.67
CA PRO A 152 10.41 -2.63 -14.57
C PRO A 152 9.52 -1.49 -14.04
N THR A 153 8.55 -1.02 -14.82
CA THR A 153 7.69 0.12 -14.47
C THR A 153 6.27 -0.09 -14.96
N THR A 154 5.37 0.82 -14.61
CA THR A 154 4.09 0.92 -15.31
C THR A 154 4.34 1.15 -16.81
N ALA A 155 3.49 0.54 -17.61
CA ALA A 155 3.62 0.60 -19.06
C ALA A 155 2.25 0.81 -19.71
N THR A 156 2.25 1.63 -20.75
CA THR A 156 1.12 1.76 -21.67
C THR A 156 1.40 0.96 -22.93
N THR A 157 0.46 0.13 -23.31
CA THR A 157 0.54 -0.67 -24.55
C THR A 157 -0.69 -0.41 -25.40
N GLU A 158 -0.49 -0.01 -26.63
CA GLU A 158 -1.56 0.09 -27.63
C GLU A 158 -1.55 -1.18 -28.51
N ARG A 159 -2.70 -1.82 -28.65
CA ARG A 159 -2.87 -3.03 -29.44
C ARG A 159 -3.96 -2.79 -30.48
N SER A 160 -3.74 -3.25 -31.72
CA SER A 160 -4.83 -3.29 -32.70
C SER A 160 -6.00 -4.11 -32.15
N ALA A 161 -7.21 -3.89 -32.65
CA ALA A 161 -8.39 -4.64 -32.21
C ALA A 161 -8.18 -6.16 -32.27
N ALA A 162 -7.58 -6.66 -33.33
CA ALA A 162 -7.25 -8.09 -33.48
C ALA A 162 -6.22 -8.56 -32.44
N ALA A 163 -5.16 -7.77 -32.22
CA ALA A 163 -4.14 -8.10 -31.21
C ALA A 163 -4.71 -8.04 -29.79
N PHE A 164 -5.65 -7.14 -29.51
CA PHE A 164 -6.35 -7.08 -28.24
C PHE A 164 -7.23 -8.32 -28.00
N ASN A 165 -7.98 -8.76 -29.01
CA ASN A 165 -8.77 -9.99 -28.91
C ASN A 165 -7.89 -11.22 -28.66
N THR A 166 -6.74 -11.31 -29.34
CA THR A 166 -5.75 -12.38 -29.10
C THR A 166 -5.19 -12.27 -27.65
N HIS A 167 -4.97 -11.05 -27.16
CA HIS A 167 -4.50 -10.82 -25.80
C HIS A 167 -5.51 -11.28 -24.76
N LEU A 168 -6.81 -11.01 -24.94
CA LEU A 168 -7.86 -11.52 -24.07
C LEU A 168 -7.94 -13.05 -24.10
N ALA A 169 -7.87 -13.67 -25.26
CA ALA A 169 -7.89 -15.13 -25.40
C ALA A 169 -6.68 -15.80 -24.74
N SER A 170 -5.53 -15.08 -24.63
CA SER A 170 -4.34 -15.60 -24.00
C SER A 170 -4.52 -15.74 -22.49
N ARG A 171 -4.20 -16.91 -21.91
CA ARG A 171 -4.26 -17.18 -20.47
C ARG A 171 -5.65 -16.98 -19.85
N ASN A 172 -6.73 -17.15 -20.63
CA ASN A 172 -8.11 -17.00 -20.16
C ASN A 172 -8.37 -15.64 -19.45
N LYS A 173 -7.88 -14.56 -20.04
CA LYS A 173 -8.13 -13.22 -19.50
C LYS A 173 -9.61 -12.88 -19.62
N GLN A 174 -10.06 -12.09 -18.68
CA GLN A 174 -11.45 -11.66 -18.58
C GLN A 174 -11.53 -10.14 -18.51
N LEU A 175 -12.40 -9.56 -19.31
CA LEU A 175 -12.69 -8.12 -19.33
C LEU A 175 -13.88 -7.83 -18.43
N PHE A 176 -13.73 -6.99 -17.45
CA PHE A 176 -14.75 -6.56 -16.50
C PHE A 176 -15.05 -5.08 -16.67
N ARG A 177 -16.30 -4.69 -16.44
CA ARG A 177 -16.74 -3.30 -16.44
C ARG A 177 -17.31 -2.91 -15.10
N ILE A 178 -16.83 -1.77 -14.57
CA ILE A 178 -17.44 -1.11 -13.45
C ILE A 178 -18.61 -0.28 -13.98
N THR A 179 -19.83 -0.70 -13.67
CA THR A 179 -21.07 -0.07 -14.15
C THR A 179 -21.61 0.96 -13.17
N ASP A 180 -21.36 0.74 -11.92
CA ASP A 180 -21.63 1.69 -10.83
C ASP A 180 -20.47 1.66 -9.84
N ARG A 181 -19.68 2.72 -9.85
CA ARG A 181 -18.47 2.83 -9.05
C ARG A 181 -18.76 2.86 -7.56
N GLU A 182 -19.79 3.58 -7.15
CA GLU A 182 -20.11 3.72 -5.74
C GLU A 182 -20.74 2.45 -5.16
N ALA A 183 -21.63 1.80 -5.92
CA ALA A 183 -22.17 0.50 -5.55
C ALA A 183 -21.06 -0.56 -5.45
N TRP A 184 -20.16 -0.61 -6.43
CA TRP A 184 -19.03 -1.54 -6.41
C TRP A 184 -18.07 -1.26 -5.24
N ARG A 185 -17.71 -0.01 -5.01
CA ARG A 185 -16.92 0.39 -3.84
C ARG A 185 -17.63 0.04 -2.53
N GLY A 186 -18.94 0.24 -2.47
CA GLY A 186 -19.77 -0.13 -1.32
C GLY A 186 -19.79 -1.63 -1.06
N ALA A 187 -20.04 -2.44 -2.09
CA ALA A 187 -20.07 -3.89 -2.01
C ALA A 187 -18.71 -4.50 -1.65
N ASN A 188 -17.61 -3.86 -2.06
CA ASN A 188 -16.24 -4.31 -1.82
C ASN A 188 -15.56 -3.62 -0.63
N ARG A 189 -16.29 -2.94 0.20
CA ARG A 189 -15.79 -2.27 1.42
C ARG A 189 -15.19 -3.21 2.48
N SER A 190 -15.06 -4.50 2.19
CA SER A 190 -14.39 -5.42 3.11
C SER A 190 -12.97 -5.01 3.51
N GLU A 191 -12.36 -4.06 2.76
CA GLU A 191 -11.03 -3.55 3.05
C GLU A 191 -10.90 -2.01 2.89
N PRO A 192 -11.82 -1.20 3.42
CA PRO A 192 -11.75 0.27 3.28
C PRO A 192 -10.46 0.86 3.86
N LEU A 193 -9.76 0.08 4.67
CA LEU A 193 -8.56 0.47 5.39
C LEU A 193 -7.29 0.41 4.57
N LEU A 194 -7.36 -0.15 3.38
CA LEU A 194 -6.23 -0.24 2.46
C LEU A 194 -6.30 0.82 1.35
N PHE A 195 -7.34 1.66 1.38
CA PHE A 195 -7.42 2.79 0.47
C PHE A 195 -6.32 3.80 0.76
N PRO A 196 -5.56 4.22 -0.25
CA PRO A 196 -4.81 5.44 -0.16
C PRO A 196 -5.78 6.61 0.08
N ASN A 197 -5.43 7.52 0.95
CA ASN A 197 -6.23 8.73 1.15
C ASN A 197 -5.78 9.79 0.14
N TYR A 198 -6.25 9.69 -1.09
CA TYR A 198 -5.86 10.59 -2.19
C TYR A 198 -6.20 12.05 -1.90
N GLU A 199 -7.35 12.31 -1.28
CA GLU A 199 -7.76 13.66 -0.94
C GLU A 199 -6.86 14.26 0.13
N ALA A 200 -6.54 13.48 1.16
CA ALA A 200 -5.60 13.92 2.18
C ALA A 200 -4.19 14.12 1.62
N ASP A 201 -3.73 13.25 0.72
CA ASP A 201 -2.43 13.42 0.05
C ASP A 201 -2.40 14.66 -0.84
N ALA A 202 -3.46 14.94 -1.59
CA ALA A 202 -3.58 16.14 -2.41
C ALA A 202 -3.70 17.43 -1.60
N ALA A 203 -4.34 17.37 -0.43
CA ALA A 203 -4.51 18.51 0.47
C ALA A 203 -3.28 18.85 1.31
N LYS A 204 -2.29 17.95 1.37
CA LYS A 204 -1.08 18.15 2.18
C LYS A 204 -0.21 19.28 1.61
N PRO A 205 0.55 19.98 2.49
CA PRO A 205 1.44 21.05 2.05
C PRO A 205 2.53 20.54 1.10
N LYS A 206 3.28 21.47 0.52
CA LYS A 206 4.36 21.16 -0.43
C LYS A 206 5.33 20.13 0.13
N ILE A 207 5.94 19.36 -0.77
CA ILE A 207 6.99 18.39 -0.48
C ILE A 207 8.08 19.03 0.38
N ASN A 208 8.43 18.38 1.47
CA ASN A 208 9.50 18.83 2.35
C ASN A 208 10.86 18.59 1.69
N ARG A 209 11.60 19.66 1.45
CA ARG A 209 12.89 19.64 0.75
C ARG A 209 14.08 19.48 1.69
N THR A 210 13.84 19.50 2.98
CA THR A 210 14.90 19.45 3.99
C THR A 210 14.85 18.17 4.82
N LEU A 211 13.66 17.64 5.09
CA LEU A 211 13.47 16.48 5.96
C LEU A 211 12.45 15.51 5.37
N LEU A 212 12.82 14.23 5.34
CA LEU A 212 11.95 13.14 4.93
C LEU A 212 12.00 12.02 5.97
N LEU A 213 10.85 11.53 6.41
CA LEU A 213 10.76 10.33 7.22
C LEU A 213 10.78 9.08 6.34
N ASP A 214 11.31 7.97 6.82
CA ASP A 214 11.49 6.73 6.06
C ASP A 214 10.17 6.08 5.61
N LEU A 215 9.12 6.14 6.45
CA LEU A 215 7.77 5.70 6.09
C LEU A 215 6.90 6.85 5.55
N GLY A 216 7.46 8.05 5.49
CA GLY A 216 6.77 9.27 5.13
C GLY A 216 6.39 10.10 6.35
N ASP A 217 6.09 11.35 6.08
CA ASP A 217 5.39 12.19 7.03
C ASP A 217 3.89 11.84 7.02
N TRP A 218 3.23 12.06 8.16
CA TRP A 218 1.81 11.68 8.40
C TRP A 218 1.55 10.17 8.41
N VAL A 219 2.44 9.40 8.99
CA VAL A 219 2.21 7.98 9.29
C VAL A 219 2.42 7.70 10.78
N PRO A 220 1.70 6.74 11.35
CA PRO A 220 1.98 6.24 12.68
C PRO A 220 3.13 5.22 12.66
N TYR A 221 3.99 5.32 13.65
CA TYR A 221 5.05 4.36 13.95
C TYR A 221 4.69 3.52 15.17
N GLN A 222 5.04 2.25 15.15
CA GLN A 222 4.91 1.41 16.35
C GLN A 222 5.91 1.87 17.41
N LYS A 223 5.44 2.02 18.64
CA LYS A 223 6.28 2.35 19.81
C LYS A 223 7.51 1.44 19.90
N GLY A 224 8.65 2.02 20.14
CA GLY A 224 9.93 1.31 20.20
C GLY A 224 10.59 1.02 18.86
N ASN A 225 9.88 1.14 17.74
CA ASN A 225 10.49 1.04 16.42
C ASN A 225 11.24 2.33 16.07
N PRO A 226 12.40 2.23 15.38
CA PRO A 226 13.14 3.42 14.98
C PRO A 226 12.38 4.20 13.91
N VAL A 227 12.35 5.51 14.07
CA VAL A 227 11.97 6.49 13.05
C VAL A 227 13.27 7.00 12.43
N LYS A 228 13.36 6.96 11.10
CA LYS A 228 14.52 7.45 10.35
C LYS A 228 14.23 8.84 9.79
N PHE A 229 14.99 9.78 10.24
CA PHE A 229 14.95 11.18 9.82
C PHE A 229 16.02 11.40 8.74
N ASN A 230 15.60 11.53 7.50
CA ASN A 230 16.49 11.75 6.38
C ASN A 230 16.63 13.26 6.12
N VAL A 231 17.71 13.85 6.59
CA VAL A 231 18.03 15.26 6.41
C VAL A 231 18.71 15.46 5.06
N MET A 232 18.11 16.25 4.18
CA MET A 232 18.49 16.37 2.77
C MET A 232 19.16 17.69 2.40
N ASP A 233 18.74 18.81 2.99
CA ASP A 233 19.21 20.18 2.70
C ASP A 233 19.30 20.54 1.22
N ARG A 234 18.23 20.25 0.47
CA ARG A 234 18.21 20.45 -1.00
C ARG A 234 18.34 21.91 -1.45
N ASP A 235 17.97 22.83 -0.57
CA ASP A 235 18.06 24.26 -0.85
C ASP A 235 19.40 24.86 -0.41
N GLN A 236 20.33 24.02 0.07
CA GLN A 236 21.69 24.39 0.46
C GLN A 236 21.76 25.50 1.52
N LEU A 237 20.78 25.56 2.38
CA LEU A 237 20.70 26.58 3.45
C LEU A 237 21.63 26.27 4.63
N GLY A 238 22.24 25.09 4.60
CA GLY A 238 23.01 24.53 5.71
C GLY A 238 22.09 24.08 6.84
N VAL A 239 22.41 22.95 7.45
CA VAL A 239 21.66 22.41 8.59
C VAL A 239 22.43 22.62 9.89
N LYS A 240 21.70 22.93 10.97
CA LYS A 240 22.27 23.16 12.30
C LYS A 240 21.83 22.10 13.30
N SER A 241 20.53 21.86 13.39
CA SER A 241 19.98 20.86 14.30
C SER A 241 18.68 20.26 13.78
N LEU A 242 18.36 19.05 14.23
CA LEU A 242 17.06 18.41 14.10
C LEU A 242 16.34 18.53 15.45
N VAL A 243 15.19 19.19 15.44
CA VAL A 243 14.36 19.43 16.62
C VAL A 243 13.14 18.55 16.56
N ILE A 244 12.90 17.77 17.60
CA ILE A 244 11.76 16.85 17.73
C ILE A 244 10.91 17.31 18.91
N ARG A 245 9.61 17.47 18.68
CA ARG A 245 8.64 17.89 19.69
C ARG A 245 7.47 16.92 19.80
N ARG A 246 6.83 16.87 20.96
CA ARG A 246 5.54 16.22 21.18
C ARG A 246 4.57 17.30 21.69
N GLY A 247 3.66 17.74 20.83
CA GLY A 247 2.96 18.99 21.06
C GLY A 247 3.96 20.14 21.19
N ASP A 248 3.83 20.94 22.24
CA ASP A 248 4.75 22.07 22.52
C ASP A 248 6.03 21.63 23.27
N GLN A 249 6.06 20.43 23.80
CA GLN A 249 7.19 19.92 24.58
C GLN A 249 8.36 19.55 23.65
N LEU A 250 9.53 20.14 23.89
CA LEU A 250 10.78 19.69 23.29
C LEU A 250 11.12 18.29 23.82
N VAL A 251 11.24 17.33 22.91
CA VAL A 251 11.67 15.96 23.22
C VAL A 251 13.17 15.81 23.05
N GLU A 252 13.70 16.28 21.93
CA GLU A 252 15.13 16.20 21.65
C GLU A 252 15.54 17.29 20.64
N GLU A 253 16.77 17.76 20.78
CA GLU A 253 17.48 18.54 19.77
C GLU A 253 18.81 17.87 19.45
N ILE A 254 19.00 17.49 18.20
CA ILE A 254 20.18 16.76 17.71
C ILE A 254 21.00 17.73 16.87
N ALA A 255 22.23 18.01 17.27
CA ALA A 255 23.15 18.78 16.46
C ALA A 255 23.49 18.04 15.17
N LEU A 256 23.46 18.75 14.04
CA LEU A 256 23.73 18.21 12.71
C LEU A 256 25.06 18.75 12.17
N ALA A 257 25.94 17.83 11.77
CA ALA A 257 27.15 18.20 11.04
C ALA A 257 26.87 18.51 9.56
N GLY A 258 25.81 17.95 9.01
CA GLY A 258 25.36 18.07 7.62
C GLY A 258 24.17 17.20 7.32
N PRO A 259 23.76 17.09 6.04
CA PRO A 259 22.77 16.13 5.60
C PRO A 259 23.14 14.69 5.99
N GLY A 260 22.13 13.85 6.23
CA GLY A 260 22.34 12.46 6.64
C GLY A 260 21.09 11.83 7.24
N VAL A 261 21.21 10.55 7.63
CA VAL A 261 20.13 9.80 8.26
C VAL A 261 20.36 9.73 9.77
N HIS A 262 19.34 10.08 10.52
CA HIS A 262 19.32 10.00 11.99
C HIS A 262 18.19 9.09 12.43
N GLU A 263 18.48 8.12 13.30
CA GLU A 263 17.48 7.18 13.80
C GLU A 263 17.16 7.44 15.27
N ARG A 264 15.87 7.40 15.62
CA ARG A 264 15.40 7.48 17.01
C ARG A 264 14.22 6.56 17.24
N ALA A 265 14.27 5.84 18.36
CA ALA A 265 13.12 5.11 18.88
C ALA A 265 12.42 5.94 19.95
N PHE A 266 11.10 5.83 20.02
CA PHE A 266 10.29 6.58 20.97
C PHE A 266 9.51 5.62 21.88
N ASP A 267 9.66 5.79 23.18
CA ASP A 267 8.98 4.97 24.19
C ASP A 267 7.67 5.58 24.70
N THR A 268 7.32 6.76 24.23
CA THR A 268 6.09 7.43 24.61
C THR A 268 5.19 7.62 23.41
N CYS A 269 3.95 7.15 23.52
CA CYS A 269 2.94 7.38 22.49
C CYS A 269 2.52 8.84 22.45
N GLY A 270 2.19 9.32 21.25
CA GLY A 270 1.75 10.69 21.05
C GLY A 270 1.96 11.17 19.62
N ASP A 271 1.53 12.39 19.37
CA ASP A 271 1.76 13.09 18.10
C ASP A 271 3.02 13.92 18.21
N TYR A 272 3.86 13.78 17.22
CA TYR A 272 5.17 14.41 17.15
C TYR A 272 5.31 15.28 15.91
N THR A 273 6.19 16.26 16.02
CA THR A 273 6.71 17.04 14.90
C THR A 273 8.23 16.98 14.89
N ALA A 274 8.80 16.97 13.69
CA ALA A 274 10.24 17.07 13.49
C ALA A 274 10.53 18.21 12.49
N GLN A 275 11.52 19.04 12.80
CA GLN A 275 11.98 20.14 11.96
C GLN A 275 13.50 20.23 11.98
N VAL A 276 14.08 20.59 10.87
CA VAL A 276 15.49 20.98 10.79
C VAL A 276 15.58 22.48 11.03
N ILE A 277 16.48 22.90 11.88
CA ILE A 277 16.87 24.30 12.02
C ILE A 277 18.05 24.53 11.10
N HIS A 278 17.92 25.48 10.20
CA HIS A 278 18.98 25.91 9.29
C HIS A 278 20.04 26.77 9.99
N ARG A 279 21.19 26.96 9.37
CA ARG A 279 22.28 27.77 9.97
C ARG A 279 21.90 29.23 10.19
N ASP A 280 20.96 29.75 9.42
CA ASP A 280 20.40 31.10 9.62
C ASP A 280 19.39 31.19 10.78
N GLY A 281 19.15 30.07 11.48
CA GLY A 281 18.22 29.97 12.60
C GLY A 281 16.77 29.72 12.21
N LYS A 282 16.41 29.68 10.92
CA LYS A 282 15.04 29.44 10.50
C LYS A 282 14.70 27.95 10.49
N PRO A 283 13.49 27.59 10.89
CA PRO A 283 13.02 26.19 10.81
C PRO A 283 12.62 25.81 9.39
N SER A 284 12.86 24.56 9.03
CA SER A 284 12.28 23.94 7.83
C SER A 284 10.77 23.72 7.99
N GLN A 285 10.11 23.31 6.92
CA GLN A 285 8.76 22.72 7.05
C GLN A 285 8.79 21.56 8.06
N ALA A 286 7.77 21.47 8.92
CA ALA A 286 7.63 20.37 9.87
C ALA A 286 7.19 19.08 9.17
N CYS A 287 7.74 17.95 9.59
CA CYS A 287 7.18 16.64 9.38
C CYS A 287 6.36 16.24 10.59
N GLU A 288 5.12 15.80 10.37
CA GLU A 288 4.27 15.28 11.41
C GLU A 288 4.30 13.75 11.40
N PHE A 289 4.38 13.12 12.56
CA PHE A 289 4.26 11.67 12.71
C PHE A 289 3.63 11.35 14.07
N ALA A 290 3.14 10.13 14.20
CA ALA A 290 2.60 9.63 15.44
C ALA A 290 3.38 8.41 15.93
N VAL A 291 3.56 8.30 17.22
CA VAL A 291 4.02 7.08 17.88
C VAL A 291 2.81 6.44 18.55
N CYS A 292 2.51 5.24 18.13
CA CYS A 292 1.35 4.48 18.57
C CYS A 292 1.79 3.13 19.12
N ASP A 293 1.00 2.55 20.02
CA ASP A 293 1.25 1.20 20.53
C ASP A 293 0.05 0.31 20.20
N LEU A 294 0.23 -0.59 19.24
CA LEU A 294 -0.71 -1.67 18.98
C LEU A 294 -0.20 -2.96 19.64
N LYS A 295 -1.08 -3.65 20.34
CA LYS A 295 -0.78 -4.94 20.96
C LYS A 295 -1.78 -5.97 20.45
N LEU A 296 -1.27 -7.13 20.07
CA LEU A 296 -2.07 -8.27 19.63
C LEU A 296 -1.63 -9.48 20.45
N THR A 297 -2.59 -10.11 21.12
CA THR A 297 -2.36 -11.30 21.94
C THR A 297 -3.14 -12.47 21.37
N LEU A 298 -2.45 -13.54 21.04
CA LEU A 298 -3.06 -14.79 20.59
C LEU A 298 -3.01 -15.82 21.74
N PRO A 299 -3.99 -16.73 21.82
CA PRO A 299 -4.12 -17.62 22.97
C PRO A 299 -2.95 -18.61 23.10
N LYS A 300 -2.46 -19.13 22.00
CA LYS A 300 -1.33 -20.08 21.87
C LYS A 300 -0.82 -20.08 20.44
N ASP A 301 0.27 -20.82 20.18
CA ASP A 301 0.80 -21.04 18.85
C ASP A 301 -0.13 -21.89 17.96
N LYS A 302 -1.08 -22.58 18.56
CA LYS A 302 -2.05 -23.43 17.86
C LYS A 302 -3.45 -23.21 18.42
N VAL A 303 -4.43 -23.16 17.52
CA VAL A 303 -5.86 -23.07 17.84
C VAL A 303 -6.63 -24.13 17.10
N SER A 304 -7.71 -24.67 17.74
CA SER A 304 -8.56 -25.67 17.11
C SER A 304 -9.61 -25.01 16.23
N MET A 305 -9.93 -25.64 15.12
CA MET A 305 -11.06 -25.26 14.26
C MET A 305 -12.42 -25.57 14.88
N LYS A 306 -12.50 -26.49 15.83
CA LYS A 306 -13.77 -27.00 16.44
C LYS A 306 -14.36 -26.06 17.47
N GLY A 307 -13.59 -25.10 17.96
CA GLY A 307 -14.03 -24.16 18.99
C GLY A 307 -13.72 -22.73 18.60
N GLY A 308 -14.49 -21.78 19.10
CA GLY A 308 -14.14 -20.38 19.04
C GLY A 308 -12.88 -20.11 19.88
N TRP A 309 -12.10 -19.12 19.49
CA TRP A 309 -10.91 -18.70 20.24
C TRP A 309 -10.84 -17.18 20.33
N GLU A 310 -10.22 -16.68 21.37
CA GLU A 310 -10.16 -15.28 21.69
C GLU A 310 -8.87 -14.64 21.18
N VAL A 311 -9.01 -13.46 20.62
CA VAL A 311 -7.91 -12.55 20.27
C VAL A 311 -7.97 -11.36 21.20
N GLY A 312 -6.92 -11.18 22.01
CA GLY A 312 -6.74 -9.98 22.81
C GLY A 312 -6.02 -8.89 22.05
N PHE A 313 -6.38 -7.64 22.28
CA PHE A 313 -5.67 -6.50 21.70
C PHE A 313 -5.72 -5.27 22.61
N GLY A 314 -4.75 -4.39 22.41
CA GLY A 314 -4.67 -3.11 23.10
C GLY A 314 -4.11 -2.05 22.17
N ALA A 315 -4.35 -0.79 22.52
CA ALA A 315 -3.85 0.33 21.75
C ALA A 315 -3.62 1.56 22.61
N ALA A 316 -2.63 2.36 22.21
CA ALA A 316 -2.41 3.70 22.73
C ALA A 316 -2.10 4.65 21.58
N ASN A 317 -2.71 5.82 21.58
CA ASN A 317 -2.65 6.84 20.53
C ASN A 317 -3.09 6.35 19.13
N ILE A 318 -3.92 5.31 19.07
CA ILE A 318 -4.47 4.75 17.83
C ILE A 318 -5.74 3.97 18.15
N GLN A 319 -6.70 3.97 17.27
CA GLN A 319 -7.95 3.23 17.44
C GLN A 319 -7.88 1.90 16.68
N PRO A 320 -7.96 0.75 17.34
CA PRO A 320 -8.12 -0.53 16.67
C PRO A 320 -9.46 -0.58 15.92
N ILE A 321 -9.45 -1.01 14.67
CA ILE A 321 -10.66 -0.96 13.83
C ILE A 321 -11.03 -2.29 13.21
N VAL A 322 -10.06 -3.17 12.95
CA VAL A 322 -10.35 -4.47 12.33
C VAL A 322 -9.29 -5.49 12.67
N ILE A 323 -9.71 -6.73 12.82
CA ILE A 323 -8.85 -7.90 12.80
C ILE A 323 -9.05 -8.63 11.47
N TYR A 324 -7.97 -8.84 10.72
CA TYR A 324 -7.97 -9.67 9.52
C TYR A 324 -7.42 -11.04 9.83
N LEU A 325 -8.13 -12.05 9.38
CA LEU A 325 -7.65 -13.41 9.33
C LEU A 325 -7.30 -13.77 7.89
N TRP A 326 -6.08 -14.22 7.67
CA TRP A 326 -5.61 -14.65 6.36
C TRP A 326 -5.06 -16.06 6.43
N SER A 327 -5.81 -17.01 5.88
CA SER A 327 -5.43 -18.42 5.84
C SER A 327 -4.82 -18.78 4.48
N GLU A 328 -3.62 -19.35 4.49
CA GLU A 328 -3.00 -19.93 3.30
C GLU A 328 -3.84 -21.09 2.74
N ALA A 329 -4.45 -21.88 3.62
CA ALA A 329 -5.26 -23.03 3.25
C ALA A 329 -6.60 -22.67 2.58
N ASP A 330 -7.12 -21.47 2.82
CA ASP A 330 -8.33 -20.95 2.19
C ASP A 330 -8.05 -20.15 0.91
N SER A 331 -6.94 -20.46 0.23
CA SER A 331 -6.59 -19.82 -1.02
C SER A 331 -6.48 -18.29 -0.91
N TYR A 332 -5.93 -17.82 0.22
CA TYR A 332 -5.82 -16.42 0.59
C TYR A 332 -7.17 -15.74 0.86
N GLY A 333 -8.18 -16.50 1.23
CA GLY A 333 -9.42 -15.96 1.77
C GLY A 333 -9.12 -15.03 2.93
N ARG A 334 -9.66 -13.82 2.88
CA ARG A 334 -9.50 -12.80 3.90
C ARG A 334 -10.83 -12.64 4.61
N HIS A 335 -10.76 -12.69 5.90
CA HIS A 335 -11.92 -12.54 6.75
C HIS A 335 -11.74 -11.29 7.62
N PRO A 336 -12.24 -10.12 7.18
CA PRO A 336 -12.23 -8.92 8.00
C PRO A 336 -13.28 -9.04 9.09
N LEU A 337 -12.87 -8.79 10.30
CA LEU A 337 -13.72 -8.70 11.48
C LEU A 337 -13.65 -7.28 12.03
N PHE A 338 -14.59 -6.46 11.65
CA PHE A 338 -14.66 -5.07 12.11
C PHE A 338 -15.00 -5.03 13.60
N LEU A 339 -14.23 -4.27 14.35
CA LEU A 339 -14.37 -4.19 15.79
C LEU A 339 -15.52 -3.26 16.17
N THR A 340 -16.45 -3.77 16.95
CA THR A 340 -17.50 -2.96 17.58
C THR A 340 -16.91 -2.06 18.67
N GLU A 341 -17.65 -1.07 19.11
CA GLU A 341 -17.24 -0.18 20.20
C GLU A 341 -17.01 -0.96 21.51
N GLU A 342 -17.87 -1.92 21.80
CA GLU A 342 -17.73 -2.80 22.96
C GLU A 342 -16.46 -3.64 22.90
N GLN A 343 -16.15 -4.24 21.75
CA GLN A 343 -14.92 -5.00 21.56
C GLN A 343 -13.67 -4.13 21.71
N ARG A 344 -13.71 -2.91 21.20
CA ARG A 344 -12.61 -1.94 21.41
C ARG A 344 -12.43 -1.61 22.89
N ARG A 345 -13.54 -1.47 23.63
CA ARG A 345 -13.53 -1.19 25.05
C ARG A 345 -13.00 -2.35 25.88
N THR A 346 -13.41 -3.58 25.54
CA THR A 346 -12.96 -4.81 26.26
C THR A 346 -11.57 -5.26 25.83
N GLY A 347 -11.09 -4.86 24.65
CA GLY A 347 -9.80 -5.27 24.12
C GLY A 347 -9.77 -6.74 23.69
N SER A 348 -10.92 -7.33 23.35
CA SER A 348 -10.99 -8.72 22.93
C SER A 348 -12.05 -8.98 21.84
N LEU A 349 -11.80 -10.01 21.04
CA LEU A 349 -12.71 -10.51 20.02
C LEU A 349 -12.68 -12.03 19.98
N THR A 350 -13.84 -12.67 20.03
CA THR A 350 -13.97 -14.10 19.79
C THR A 350 -14.04 -14.39 18.30
N ILE A 351 -13.13 -15.21 17.79
CA ILE A 351 -13.15 -15.73 16.43
C ILE A 351 -14.08 -16.93 16.38
N PRO A 352 -15.15 -16.92 15.55
CA PRO A 352 -16.07 -18.04 15.45
C PRO A 352 -15.40 -19.31 14.88
N ALA A 353 -15.75 -20.47 15.41
CA ALA A 353 -15.20 -21.75 14.98
C ALA A 353 -15.41 -22.07 13.49
N ASN A 354 -16.48 -21.61 12.91
CA ASN A 354 -16.89 -21.92 11.53
C ASN A 354 -16.36 -20.91 10.49
N LEU A 355 -15.61 -19.90 10.92
CA LEU A 355 -15.14 -18.84 10.02
C LEU A 355 -14.09 -19.34 9.03
N LEU A 356 -13.25 -20.27 9.46
CA LEU A 356 -12.15 -20.83 8.68
C LEU A 356 -12.40 -22.31 8.41
N LYS A 357 -12.28 -22.73 7.16
CA LYS A 357 -12.74 -24.06 6.72
C LYS A 357 -11.65 -25.12 6.66
N LYS A 358 -10.38 -24.73 6.72
CA LYS A 358 -9.24 -25.64 6.55
C LYS A 358 -8.15 -25.39 7.57
N PRO A 359 -7.49 -26.43 8.09
CA PRO A 359 -6.34 -26.26 8.96
C PRO A 359 -5.13 -25.73 8.20
N GLY A 360 -4.19 -25.10 8.89
CA GLY A 360 -2.96 -24.58 8.30
C GLY A 360 -2.48 -23.29 8.97
N LYS A 361 -1.51 -22.65 8.35
CA LYS A 361 -1.00 -21.36 8.83
C LYS A 361 -2.03 -20.27 8.65
N LEU A 362 -2.18 -19.48 9.68
CA LEU A 362 -3.07 -18.33 9.73
C LEU A 362 -2.30 -17.09 10.14
N GLN A 363 -2.45 -16.02 9.38
CA GLN A 363 -1.98 -14.72 9.78
C GLN A 363 -3.14 -13.95 10.42
N VAL A 364 -2.88 -13.43 11.59
CA VAL A 364 -3.80 -12.54 12.29
C VAL A 364 -3.24 -11.13 12.26
N TRP A 365 -3.97 -10.22 11.67
CA TRP A 365 -3.59 -8.83 11.52
C TRP A 365 -4.50 -7.96 12.36
N LEU A 366 -3.93 -7.11 13.20
CA LEU A 366 -4.65 -6.02 13.84
C LEU A 366 -4.32 -4.73 13.08
N ILE A 367 -5.34 -4.00 12.69
CA ILE A 367 -5.19 -2.69 12.06
C ILE A 367 -5.78 -1.63 12.98
N GLY A 368 -4.99 -0.61 13.26
CA GLY A 368 -5.41 0.58 13.95
C GLY A 368 -5.40 1.79 13.02
N GLU A 369 -6.30 2.73 13.29
CA GLU A 369 -6.44 4.00 12.57
C GLU A 369 -6.09 5.17 13.47
N HIS A 370 -5.26 6.05 12.95
CA HIS A 370 -4.89 7.33 13.52
C HIS A 370 -5.20 8.44 12.50
N LYS A 371 -5.39 9.68 12.93
CA LYS A 371 -5.62 10.82 12.00
C LYS A 371 -4.53 10.98 10.93
N LEU A 372 -3.31 10.52 11.21
CA LEU A 372 -2.18 10.56 10.27
C LEU A 372 -2.05 9.31 9.41
N GLY A 373 -2.86 8.29 9.60
CA GLY A 373 -2.78 7.05 8.81
C GLY A 373 -3.03 5.80 9.64
N ARG A 374 -2.50 4.68 9.18
CA ARG A 374 -2.80 3.37 9.76
C ARG A 374 -1.56 2.62 10.16
N LEU A 375 -1.67 1.91 11.27
CA LEU A 375 -0.66 0.98 11.75
C LEU A 375 -1.20 -0.44 11.69
N LYS A 376 -0.34 -1.38 11.29
CA LYS A 376 -0.69 -2.79 11.16
C LYS A 376 0.27 -3.62 12.01
N LEU A 377 -0.30 -4.52 12.80
CA LEU A 377 0.45 -5.50 13.58
C LEU A 377 0.03 -6.90 13.15
N ARG A 378 1.00 -7.77 12.87
CA ARG A 378 0.77 -9.14 12.45
C ARG A 378 1.33 -10.12 13.46
N LYS A 379 0.59 -11.19 13.72
CA LYS A 379 1.08 -12.40 14.33
C LYS A 379 0.62 -13.64 13.54
N ASP A 380 1.44 -14.66 13.54
CA ASP A 380 1.15 -15.93 12.88
C ASP A 380 0.76 -16.97 13.93
N ILE A 381 -0.21 -17.83 13.58
CA ILE A 381 -0.68 -18.93 14.41
C ILE A 381 -1.00 -20.12 13.51
N THR A 382 -0.99 -21.33 14.06
CA THR A 382 -1.36 -22.55 13.33
C THR A 382 -2.75 -23.01 13.74
N MET A 383 -3.62 -23.23 12.75
CA MET A 383 -4.91 -23.89 12.97
C MET A 383 -4.77 -25.39 12.84
N VAL A 384 -5.30 -26.11 13.81
CA VAL A 384 -5.37 -27.58 13.84
C VAL A 384 -6.82 -28.04 13.82
N PRO A 385 -7.09 -29.25 13.28
CA PRO A 385 -8.44 -29.85 13.24
C PRO A 385 -9.16 -29.94 14.57
#